data_5cd8fc69824c024c1f2e95f926bb8b91
#
_entry.id   5cd8fc69824c024c1f2e95f926bb8b91
#
_cell.length_a   1.000
_cell.length_b   1.000
_cell.length_c   1.000
_cell.angle_alpha   90.00
_cell.angle_beta   90.00
_cell.angle_gamma   90.00
#
_symmetry.space_group_name_H-M   'P 1'
#
loop_
_entity.id
_entity.type
_entity.pdbx_description
1 polymer ?
#
loop_
_entity_poly.entity_id
_entity_poly.type
_entity_poly.pdbx_seq_one_letter_code
_entity_poly.pdbx_strand_id
1 'polypeptide(L)'
;MAPASCVYLYPALMFQPRVLAGIVLVGIALQSAPIFLVLAAILWWNVLVPRHNPFDALYNRIVAKSRNLPPLGPAPAPRRFAQSIAGTILTGTGLALLAGVPAFAWFLEALISIALAALVLGRFCLGSYLYHRLGGQAAFAKRTLPWSHIE
;
A
#
# COMPACT_ATOMS: atom_id res chain seq x y z
N MET A 1 1.60 -23.43 16.61
CA MET A 1 0.20 -23.15 16.19
C MET A 1 0.16 -21.71 15.66
N ALA A 2 0.14 -21.52 14.34
CA ALA A 2 -0.13 -20.21 13.77
C ALA A 2 -1.60 -19.86 14.09
N PRO A 3 -1.90 -18.68 14.63
CA PRO A 3 -3.28 -18.35 14.96
C PRO A 3 -4.09 -18.30 13.66
N ALA A 4 -5.23 -18.98 13.64
CA ALA A 4 -6.17 -19.05 12.52
C ALA A 4 -6.59 -17.65 11.98
N SER A 5 -6.27 -16.59 12.71
CA SER A 5 -6.50 -15.19 12.36
C SER A 5 -5.71 -14.70 11.13
N CYS A 6 -4.54 -15.28 10.82
CA CYS A 6 -3.71 -14.80 9.70
C CYS A 6 -4.30 -15.13 8.31
N VAL A 7 -4.94 -16.28 8.18
CA VAL A 7 -5.56 -16.72 6.91
C VAL A 7 -6.73 -15.80 6.51
N TYR A 8 -7.49 -15.33 7.49
CA TYR A 8 -8.64 -14.45 7.25
C TYR A 8 -8.23 -12.99 7.00
N LEU A 9 -7.06 -12.57 7.47
CA LEU A 9 -6.58 -11.19 7.30
C LEU A 9 -5.97 -10.94 5.93
N TYR A 10 -5.53 -11.99 5.21
CA TYR A 10 -4.89 -11.83 3.91
C TYR A 10 -5.75 -11.11 2.86
N PRO A 11 -7.01 -11.48 2.61
CA PRO A 11 -7.86 -10.75 1.67
C PRO A 11 -8.10 -9.30 2.08
N ALA A 12 -8.21 -9.06 3.39
CA ALA A 12 -8.38 -7.75 3.98
C ALA A 12 -7.16 -6.84 3.73
N LEU A 13 -5.96 -7.36 3.96
CA LEU A 13 -4.71 -6.64 3.78
C LEU A 13 -4.42 -6.34 2.32
N MET A 14 -4.90 -7.16 1.38
CA MET A 14 -4.74 -6.98 -0.06
C MET A 14 -5.77 -6.05 -0.69
N PHE A 15 -6.82 -5.68 0.04
CA PHE A 15 -7.86 -4.79 -0.48
C PHE A 15 -7.31 -3.42 -0.87
N GLN A 16 -6.63 -2.75 0.07
CA GLN A 16 -6.05 -1.43 -0.19
C GLN A 16 -5.02 -1.43 -1.34
N PRO A 17 -4.03 -2.33 -1.41
CA PRO A 17 -3.09 -2.37 -2.53
C PRO A 17 -3.75 -2.57 -3.89
N ARG A 18 -4.79 -3.40 -3.97
CA ARG A 18 -5.53 -3.64 -5.22
C ARG A 18 -6.29 -2.42 -5.68
N VAL A 19 -7.01 -1.76 -4.77
CA VAL A 19 -7.73 -0.52 -5.08
C VAL A 19 -6.74 0.57 -5.49
N LEU A 20 -5.64 0.73 -4.74
CA LEU A 20 -4.58 1.68 -5.05
C LEU A 20 -3.97 1.43 -6.44
N ALA A 21 -3.66 0.16 -6.77
CA ALA A 21 -3.13 -0.20 -8.08
C ALA A 21 -4.10 0.18 -9.22
N GLY A 22 -5.39 -0.10 -9.06
CA GLY A 22 -6.41 0.28 -10.03
C GLY A 22 -6.46 1.80 -10.25
N ILE A 23 -6.46 2.59 -9.19
CA ILE A 23 -6.50 4.05 -9.31
C ILE A 23 -5.19 4.62 -9.87
N VAL A 24 -4.04 4.06 -9.50
CA VAL A 24 -2.74 4.45 -10.10
C VAL A 24 -2.72 4.18 -11.60
N LEU A 25 -3.22 3.02 -12.06
CA LEU A 25 -3.31 2.72 -13.50
C LEU A 25 -4.19 3.72 -14.24
N VAL A 26 -5.33 4.13 -13.66
CA VAL A 26 -6.18 5.19 -14.21
C VAL A 26 -5.43 6.52 -14.24
N GLY A 27 -4.72 6.86 -13.17
CA GLY A 27 -3.89 8.07 -13.10
C GLY A 27 -2.82 8.13 -14.20
N ILE A 28 -2.14 7.00 -14.45
CA ILE A 28 -1.13 6.86 -15.52
C ILE A 28 -1.80 7.00 -16.89
N ALA A 29 -2.92 6.31 -17.14
CA ALA A 29 -3.62 6.36 -18.42
C ALA A 29 -4.10 7.77 -18.75
N LEU A 30 -4.54 8.53 -17.76
CA LEU A 30 -5.02 9.91 -17.89
C LEU A 30 -3.93 10.97 -17.72
N GLN A 31 -2.72 10.60 -17.31
CA GLN A 31 -1.63 11.50 -16.91
C GLN A 31 -2.13 12.63 -15.99
N SER A 32 -2.91 12.25 -15.00
CA SER A 32 -3.68 13.16 -14.17
C SER A 32 -2.99 13.47 -12.84
N ALA A 33 -2.34 14.64 -12.75
CA ALA A 33 -1.73 15.11 -11.52
C ALA A 33 -2.69 15.13 -10.31
N PRO A 34 -3.96 15.56 -10.41
CA PRO A 34 -4.91 15.53 -9.29
C PRO A 34 -5.12 14.13 -8.72
N ILE A 35 -5.20 13.09 -9.56
CA ILE A 35 -5.37 11.71 -9.08
C ILE A 35 -4.21 11.30 -8.19
N PHE A 36 -2.97 11.54 -8.64
CA PHE A 36 -1.78 11.21 -7.86
C PHE A 36 -1.69 11.99 -6.55
N LEU A 37 -2.00 13.28 -6.58
CA LEU A 37 -1.96 14.13 -5.38
C LEU A 37 -3.04 13.77 -4.35
N VAL A 38 -4.24 13.44 -4.80
CA VAL A 38 -5.33 12.97 -3.91
C VAL A 38 -4.95 11.63 -3.28
N LEU A 39 -4.42 10.68 -4.07
CA LEU A 39 -3.94 9.41 -3.51
C LEU A 39 -2.80 9.62 -2.51
N ALA A 40 -1.86 10.50 -2.83
CA ALA A 40 -0.76 10.85 -1.93
C ALA A 40 -1.29 11.41 -0.61
N ALA A 41 -2.24 12.34 -0.66
CA ALA A 41 -2.87 12.91 0.52
C ALA A 41 -3.56 11.85 1.38
N ILE A 42 -4.27 10.90 0.76
CA ILE A 42 -4.90 9.78 1.48
C ILE A 42 -3.85 8.88 2.14
N LEU A 43 -2.75 8.57 1.44
CA LEU A 43 -1.68 7.74 2.02
C LEU A 43 -0.98 8.44 3.18
N TRP A 44 -0.70 9.73 3.06
CA TRP A 44 -0.15 10.53 4.16
C TRP A 44 -1.11 10.62 5.33
N TRP A 45 -2.41 10.78 5.08
CA TRP A 45 -3.43 10.69 6.12
C TRP A 45 -3.38 9.35 6.85
N ASN A 46 -3.27 8.24 6.13
CA ASN A 46 -3.16 6.90 6.73
C ASN A 46 -1.90 6.71 7.59
N VAL A 47 -0.81 7.38 7.22
CA VAL A 47 0.44 7.38 8.01
C VAL A 47 0.27 8.15 9.32
N LEU A 48 -0.37 9.33 9.23
CA LEU A 48 -0.53 10.24 10.37
C LEU A 48 -1.66 9.80 11.30
N VAL A 49 -2.77 9.31 10.75
CA VAL A 49 -3.98 8.95 11.49
C VAL A 49 -4.40 7.51 11.16
N PRO A 50 -3.62 6.50 11.58
CA PRO A 50 -3.81 5.10 11.16
C PRO A 50 -5.15 4.49 11.59
N ARG A 51 -5.82 5.08 12.58
CA ARG A 51 -7.15 4.63 13.03
C ARG A 51 -8.28 5.03 12.08
N HIS A 52 -8.07 6.03 11.22
CA HIS A 52 -9.07 6.56 10.30
C HIS A 52 -8.65 6.33 8.84
N ASN A 53 -8.08 5.16 8.55
CA ASN A 53 -7.74 4.76 7.18
C ASN A 53 -9.02 4.52 6.37
N PRO A 54 -9.31 5.32 5.33
CA PRO A 54 -10.53 5.19 4.54
C PRO A 54 -10.63 3.86 3.81
N PHE A 55 -9.52 3.26 3.40
CA PHE A 55 -9.52 1.94 2.75
C PHE A 55 -9.92 0.82 3.73
N ASP A 56 -9.39 0.88 4.96
CA ASP A 56 -9.74 -0.11 5.99
C ASP A 56 -11.18 0.09 6.46
N ALA A 57 -11.64 1.34 6.58
CA ALA A 57 -13.04 1.66 6.89
C ALA A 57 -13.98 1.14 5.79
N LEU A 58 -13.63 1.35 4.52
CA LEU A 58 -14.41 0.86 3.38
C LEU A 58 -14.46 -0.68 3.37
N TYR A 59 -13.30 -1.33 3.57
CA TYR A 59 -13.25 -2.79 3.69
C TYR A 59 -14.13 -3.29 4.82
N ASN A 60 -14.00 -2.72 6.01
CA ASN A 60 -14.77 -3.12 7.19
C ASN A 60 -16.28 -2.97 6.96
N ARG A 61 -16.70 -1.91 6.29
CA ARG A 61 -18.11 -1.61 6.03
C ARG A 61 -18.74 -2.49 4.95
N ILE A 62 -18.01 -2.75 3.86
CA ILE A 62 -18.54 -3.46 2.69
C ILE A 62 -18.27 -4.96 2.78
N VAL A 63 -17.02 -5.36 3.06
CA VAL A 63 -16.60 -6.75 2.97
C VAL A 63 -16.69 -7.47 4.30
N ALA A 64 -16.09 -6.91 5.36
CA ALA A 64 -16.07 -7.57 6.66
C ALA A 64 -17.48 -7.75 7.22
N LYS A 65 -18.33 -6.70 7.15
CA LYS A 65 -19.71 -6.76 7.62
C LYS A 65 -20.58 -7.76 6.82
N SER A 66 -20.43 -7.78 5.48
CA SER A 66 -21.23 -8.67 4.62
C SER A 66 -20.83 -10.14 4.73
N ARG A 67 -19.58 -10.42 5.11
CA ARG A 67 -19.03 -11.78 5.23
C ARG A 67 -18.81 -12.25 6.67
N ASN A 68 -19.24 -11.47 7.66
CA ASN A 68 -19.03 -11.73 9.09
C ASN A 68 -17.54 -11.99 9.43
N LEU A 69 -16.63 -11.23 8.78
CA LEU A 69 -15.20 -11.29 9.02
C LEU A 69 -14.80 -10.30 10.12
N PRO A 70 -13.71 -10.57 10.87
CA PRO A 70 -13.20 -9.62 11.85
C PRO A 70 -12.77 -8.33 11.16
N PRO A 71 -13.07 -7.14 11.75
CA PRO A 71 -12.66 -5.86 11.19
C PRO A 71 -11.14 -5.69 11.25
N LEU A 72 -10.58 -4.96 10.28
CA LEU A 72 -9.19 -4.53 10.31
C LEU A 72 -8.96 -3.52 11.41
N GLY A 73 -7.94 -3.76 12.22
CA GLY A 73 -7.43 -2.79 13.18
C GLY A 73 -6.50 -1.74 12.55
N PRO A 74 -5.97 -0.80 13.37
CA PRO A 74 -5.05 0.23 12.91
C PRO A 74 -3.82 -0.35 12.21
N ALA A 75 -3.33 0.35 11.17
CA ALA A 75 -2.18 -0.09 10.41
C ALA A 75 -0.90 -0.20 11.27
N PRO A 76 -0.18 -1.35 11.27
CA PRO A 76 1.07 -1.52 11.98
C PRO A 76 2.20 -0.66 11.37
N ALA A 77 3.29 -0.46 12.11
CA ALA A 77 4.40 0.38 11.71
C ALA A 77 5.01 0.03 10.33
N PRO A 78 5.25 -1.25 9.97
CA PRO A 78 5.77 -1.60 8.65
C PRO A 78 4.84 -1.19 7.50
N ARG A 79 3.52 -1.31 7.70
CA ARG A 79 2.52 -0.89 6.71
C ARG A 79 2.50 0.63 6.54
N ARG A 80 2.60 1.37 7.66
CA ARG A 80 2.68 2.83 7.64
C ARG A 80 3.94 3.32 6.93
N PHE A 81 5.07 2.67 7.17
CA PHE A 81 6.33 2.97 6.48
C PHE A 81 6.20 2.74 4.96
N ALA A 82 5.62 1.62 4.53
CA ALA A 82 5.36 1.36 3.12
C ALA A 82 4.42 2.43 2.50
N GLN A 83 3.39 2.85 3.24
CA GLN A 83 2.47 3.90 2.80
C GLN A 83 3.17 5.27 2.68
N SER A 84 4.13 5.59 3.55
CA SER A 84 4.90 6.85 3.45
C SER A 84 5.78 6.87 2.20
N ILE A 85 6.44 5.76 1.87
CA ILE A 85 7.21 5.64 0.62
C ILE A 85 6.30 5.84 -0.60
N ALA A 86 5.18 5.12 -0.65
CA ALA A 86 4.22 5.25 -1.75
C ALA A 86 3.64 6.68 -1.84
N GLY A 87 3.29 7.28 -0.71
CA GLY A 87 2.82 8.66 -0.63
C GLY A 87 3.84 9.66 -1.15
N THR A 88 5.13 9.47 -0.83
CA THR A 88 6.22 10.32 -1.35
C THR A 88 6.36 10.19 -2.86
N ILE A 89 6.33 8.97 -3.40
CA ILE A 89 6.42 8.72 -4.85
C ILE A 89 5.24 9.35 -5.56
N LEU A 90 4.01 9.16 -5.09
CA LEU A 90 2.81 9.73 -5.69
C LEU A 90 2.78 11.26 -5.61
N THR A 91 3.27 11.84 -4.50
CA THR A 91 3.44 13.30 -4.39
C THR A 91 4.42 13.80 -5.46
N GLY A 92 5.58 13.16 -5.57
CA GLY A 92 6.57 13.49 -6.59
C GLY A 92 6.02 13.37 -8.02
N THR A 93 5.26 12.32 -8.31
CA THR A 93 4.59 12.11 -9.61
C THR A 93 3.63 13.26 -9.92
N GLY A 94 2.72 13.56 -8.99
CA GLY A 94 1.75 14.64 -9.18
C GLY A 94 2.41 16.00 -9.39
N LEU A 95 3.44 16.31 -8.60
CA LEU A 95 4.21 17.56 -8.73
C LEU A 95 5.00 17.61 -10.05
N ALA A 96 5.60 16.50 -10.48
CA ALA A 96 6.33 16.43 -11.74
C ALA A 96 5.41 16.68 -12.95
N LEU A 97 4.18 16.11 -12.91
CA LEU A 97 3.17 16.37 -13.95
C LEU A 97 2.75 17.85 -13.96
N LEU A 98 2.52 18.46 -12.79
CA LEU A 98 2.19 19.89 -12.70
C LEU A 98 3.33 20.80 -13.17
N ALA A 99 4.57 20.42 -12.90
CA ALA A 99 5.75 21.14 -13.32
C ALA A 99 6.10 20.95 -14.81
N GLY A 100 5.38 20.10 -15.55
CA GLY A 100 5.65 19.81 -16.95
C GLY A 100 6.94 19.03 -17.19
N VAL A 101 7.34 18.17 -16.24
CA VAL A 101 8.53 17.30 -16.33
C VAL A 101 8.09 15.83 -16.51
N PRO A 102 7.57 15.46 -17.69
CA PRO A 102 6.95 14.14 -17.89
C PRO A 102 7.92 12.98 -17.74
N ALA A 103 9.18 13.14 -18.14
CA ALA A 103 10.18 12.09 -18.01
C ALA A 103 10.40 11.64 -16.55
N PHE A 104 10.41 12.59 -15.63
CA PHE A 104 10.54 12.30 -14.21
C PHE A 104 9.23 11.70 -13.64
N ALA A 105 8.08 12.18 -14.10
CA ALA A 105 6.80 11.59 -13.73
C ALA A 105 6.73 10.13 -14.15
N TRP A 106 7.08 9.79 -15.41
CA TRP A 106 7.09 8.41 -15.92
C TRP A 106 8.05 7.50 -15.15
N PHE A 107 9.20 8.01 -14.74
CA PHE A 107 10.12 7.27 -13.89
C PHE A 107 9.47 6.90 -12.55
N LEU A 108 8.79 7.84 -11.89
CA LEU A 108 8.11 7.60 -10.63
C LEU A 108 6.89 6.70 -10.79
N GLU A 109 6.13 6.83 -11.88
CA GLU A 109 5.01 5.96 -12.25
C GLU A 109 5.48 4.51 -12.46
N ALA A 110 6.60 4.31 -13.13
CA ALA A 110 7.19 2.98 -13.29
C ALA A 110 7.60 2.40 -11.94
N LEU A 111 8.23 3.19 -11.08
CA LEU A 111 8.68 2.76 -9.77
C LEU A 111 7.50 2.32 -8.87
N ILE A 112 6.43 3.12 -8.80
CA ILE A 112 5.25 2.76 -8.01
C ILE A 112 4.50 1.58 -8.62
N SER A 113 4.44 1.47 -9.95
CA SER A 113 3.80 0.35 -10.64
C SER A 113 4.51 -0.97 -10.38
N ILE A 114 5.85 -0.99 -10.43
CA ILE A 114 6.67 -2.16 -10.10
C ILE A 114 6.45 -2.57 -8.63
N ALA A 115 6.45 -1.60 -7.71
CA ALA A 115 6.23 -1.87 -6.29
C ALA A 115 4.83 -2.45 -6.03
N LEU A 116 3.79 -1.91 -6.67
CA LEU A 116 2.42 -2.42 -6.57
C LEU A 116 2.26 -3.78 -7.24
N ALA A 117 2.88 -4.01 -8.39
CA ALA A 117 2.88 -5.31 -9.05
C ALA A 117 3.56 -6.37 -8.19
N ALA A 118 4.72 -6.07 -7.62
CA ALA A 118 5.41 -6.96 -6.68
C ALA A 118 4.52 -7.29 -5.47
N LEU A 119 3.80 -6.31 -4.94
CA LEU A 119 2.90 -6.52 -3.81
C LEU A 119 1.66 -7.32 -4.18
N VAL A 120 0.96 -6.94 -5.26
CA VAL A 120 -0.33 -7.54 -5.64
C VAL A 120 -0.17 -8.92 -6.27
N LEU A 121 0.83 -9.09 -7.14
CA LEU A 121 1.08 -10.32 -7.88
C LEU A 121 2.09 -11.23 -7.16
N GLY A 122 3.20 -10.64 -6.70
CA GLY A 122 4.28 -11.35 -6.03
C GLY A 122 4.08 -11.54 -4.53
N ARG A 123 3.02 -10.95 -3.96
CA ARG A 123 2.77 -10.96 -2.50
C ARG A 123 3.96 -10.44 -1.68
N PHE A 124 4.80 -9.61 -2.29
CA PHE A 124 6.01 -9.05 -1.70
C PHE A 124 5.86 -7.55 -1.45
N CYS A 125 5.85 -7.15 -0.17
CA CYS A 125 5.82 -5.75 0.21
C CYS A 125 7.24 -5.20 0.41
N LEU A 126 7.76 -4.51 -0.61
CA LEU A 126 9.10 -3.91 -0.58
C LEU A 126 9.27 -2.94 0.60
N GLY A 127 8.25 -2.15 0.91
CA GLY A 127 8.30 -1.20 2.03
C GLY A 127 8.43 -1.89 3.39
N SER A 128 7.67 -2.98 3.61
CA SER A 128 7.78 -3.79 4.83
C SER A 128 9.15 -4.49 4.92
N TYR A 129 9.66 -4.99 3.80
CA TYR A 129 11.00 -5.58 3.74
C TYR A 129 12.08 -4.57 4.13
N LEU A 130 12.03 -3.36 3.56
CA LEU A 130 12.97 -2.29 3.89
C LEU A 130 12.88 -1.87 5.35
N TYR A 131 11.67 -1.76 5.89
CA TYR A 131 11.45 -1.43 7.30
C TYR A 131 12.18 -2.41 8.23
N HIS A 132 11.99 -3.71 8.03
CA HIS A 132 12.63 -4.73 8.85
C HIS A 132 14.14 -4.81 8.62
N ARG A 133 14.60 -4.57 7.39
CA ARG A 133 16.03 -4.55 7.09
C ARG A 133 16.75 -3.39 7.75
N LEU A 134 16.17 -2.21 7.75
CA LEU A 134 16.70 -1.01 8.42
C LEU A 134 16.65 -1.15 9.95
N GLY A 135 15.66 -1.85 10.48
CA GLY A 135 15.55 -2.18 11.90
C GLY A 135 16.46 -3.29 12.41
N GLY A 136 17.44 -3.73 11.62
CA GLY A 136 18.39 -4.78 12.01
C GLY A 136 17.82 -6.21 11.99
N GLN A 137 16.60 -6.40 11.51
CA GLN A 137 15.89 -7.69 11.46
C GLN A 137 15.95 -8.32 10.07
N ALA A 138 17.13 -8.33 9.44
CA ALA A 138 17.29 -8.80 8.06
C ALA A 138 16.90 -10.28 7.87
N ALA A 139 17.11 -11.13 8.88
CA ALA A 139 16.69 -12.54 8.83
C ALA A 139 15.16 -12.67 8.88
N PHE A 140 14.51 -11.85 9.69
CA PHE A 140 13.06 -11.75 9.74
C PHE A 140 12.50 -11.18 8.44
N ALA A 141 13.12 -10.15 7.86
CA ALA A 141 12.74 -9.58 6.58
C ALA A 141 12.78 -10.59 5.42
N LYS A 142 13.75 -11.50 5.42
CA LYS A 142 13.85 -12.58 4.42
C LYS A 142 12.79 -13.67 4.59
N ARG A 143 12.28 -13.87 5.81
CA ARG A 143 11.27 -14.88 6.14
C ARG A 143 9.84 -14.34 6.11
N THR A 144 9.66 -13.07 6.39
CA THR A 144 8.39 -12.39 6.41
C THR A 144 8.23 -11.50 5.20
N LEU A 145 7.91 -12.09 4.12
CA LEU A 145 6.85 -11.52 3.31
C LEU A 145 5.69 -11.26 4.27
N PRO A 146 5.07 -10.09 4.32
CA PRO A 146 4.02 -9.80 5.30
C PRO A 146 2.85 -10.79 5.27
N TRP A 147 2.86 -11.73 4.34
CA TRP A 147 1.81 -12.70 4.07
C TRP A 147 2.30 -14.14 3.94
N SER A 148 3.58 -14.42 4.07
CA SER A 148 4.15 -15.73 3.78
C SER A 148 4.10 -16.74 4.92
N HIS A 149 3.46 -16.43 6.04
CA HIS A 149 3.22 -17.39 7.10
C HIS A 149 1.87 -18.11 6.96
N ILE A 150 1.61 -18.61 5.75
CA ILE A 150 0.59 -19.61 5.52
C ILE A 150 1.33 -20.86 5.04
N GLU A 151 2.06 -21.50 5.94
CA GLU A 151 2.37 -22.92 5.94
C GLU A 151 1.92 -23.52 7.26
#